data_c473a37d2ba4168c1355b124bf81c071
#
_entry.id   c473a37d2ba4168c1355b124bf81c071
#
_cell.length_a   1.000
_cell.length_b   1.000
_cell.length_c   1.000
_cell.angle_alpha   90.00
_cell.angle_beta   90.00
_cell.angle_gamma   90.00
#
_symmetry.space_group_name_H-M   'P 1'
#
loop_
_entity.id
_entity.type
_entity.pdbx_description
1 polymer ?
#
loop_
_entity_poly.entity_id
_entity_poly.type
_entity_poly.pdbx_seq_one_letter_code
_entity_poly.pdbx_strand_id
1 'polypeptide(L)'
;MRQTRDWENQYITQKNRYPMHTPYGAYETVEQALAGNRNASRFVMDLNGDWKFKMYPSPEAVEAFYEENFDHAAWDTIPVPSNWELQGYGKPVYTNMLYPFKREANGEAFEIEITE
;
A
#
# COMPACT_ATOMS: atom_id res chain seq x y z
N MET A 1 -8.68 -21.28 18.02
CA MET A 1 -7.52 -20.36 17.98
C MET A 1 -7.74 -19.39 16.85
N ARG A 2 -7.71 -18.07 17.08
CA ARG A 2 -7.74 -17.07 16.01
C ARG A 2 -6.45 -17.23 15.18
N GLN A 3 -6.57 -17.38 13.87
CA GLN A 3 -5.40 -17.43 12.99
C GLN A 3 -4.76 -16.04 12.98
N THR A 4 -3.49 -15.95 13.40
CA THR A 4 -2.73 -14.69 13.38
C THR A 4 -2.58 -14.24 11.91
N ARG A 5 -2.98 -13.02 11.61
CA ARG A 5 -2.82 -12.44 10.27
C ARG A 5 -1.38 -12.02 10.05
N ASP A 6 -0.94 -11.99 8.80
CA ASP A 6 0.45 -11.65 8.47
C ASP A 6 0.86 -10.28 9.05
N TRP A 7 0.00 -9.29 8.99
CA TRP A 7 0.25 -7.95 9.52
C TRP A 7 0.17 -7.82 11.05
N GLU A 8 -0.33 -8.84 11.75
CA GLU A 8 -0.34 -8.95 13.21
C GLU A 8 0.93 -9.66 13.73
N ASN A 9 1.84 -10.10 12.84
CA ASN A 9 3.03 -10.86 13.17
C ASN A 9 4.30 -10.05 12.81
N GLN A 10 4.95 -9.51 13.83
CA GLN A 10 6.18 -8.71 13.67
C GLN A 10 7.37 -9.45 13.02
N TYR A 11 7.34 -10.78 12.97
CA TYR A 11 8.39 -11.58 12.34
C TYR A 11 8.17 -11.76 10.83
N ILE A 12 7.00 -11.42 10.31
CA ILE A 12 6.73 -11.45 8.87
C ILE A 12 7.04 -10.07 8.29
N THR A 13 8.27 -9.88 7.87
CA THR A 13 8.73 -8.61 7.29
C THR A 13 8.56 -8.55 5.77
N GLN A 14 8.36 -9.70 5.13
CA GLN A 14 8.14 -9.81 3.69
C GLN A 14 7.44 -11.12 3.33
N LYS A 15 6.61 -11.08 2.29
CA LYS A 15 5.90 -12.24 1.75
C LYS A 15 5.75 -12.06 0.24
N ASN A 16 5.98 -13.11 -0.54
CA ASN A 16 5.89 -13.11 -2.00
C ASN A 16 6.73 -11.99 -2.67
N ARG A 17 7.91 -11.71 -2.13
CA ARG A 17 8.86 -10.73 -2.65
C ARG A 17 10.19 -11.39 -2.97
N TYR A 18 10.82 -10.96 -4.04
CA TYR A 18 12.21 -11.31 -4.31
C TYR A 18 13.13 -10.68 -3.25
N PRO A 19 14.31 -11.29 -2.99
CA PRO A 19 15.32 -10.68 -2.14
C PRO A 19 15.66 -9.25 -2.61
N MET A 20 16.01 -8.40 -1.67
CA MET A 20 16.47 -7.05 -2.01
C MET A 20 17.70 -7.11 -2.88
N HIS A 21 17.73 -6.29 -3.91
CA HIS A 21 18.84 -6.14 -4.85
C HIS A 21 18.98 -4.69 -5.27
N THR A 22 20.12 -4.35 -5.83
CA THR A 22 20.35 -3.03 -6.41
C THR A 22 19.36 -2.78 -7.56
N PRO A 23 18.69 -1.62 -7.61
CA PRO A 23 17.86 -1.27 -8.74
C PRO A 23 18.63 -1.26 -10.05
N TYR A 24 18.06 -1.83 -11.08
CA TYR A 24 18.61 -1.80 -12.43
C TYR A 24 17.51 -1.57 -13.45
N GLY A 25 17.88 -1.07 -14.64
CA GLY A 25 16.99 -0.96 -15.79
C GLY A 25 17.38 -1.99 -16.85
N ALA A 26 16.38 -2.66 -17.42
CA ALA A 26 16.59 -3.52 -18.57
C ALA A 26 16.19 -2.76 -19.84
N TYR A 27 16.98 -2.93 -20.92
CA TYR A 27 16.75 -2.32 -22.22
C TYR A 27 16.90 -3.37 -23.31
N GLU A 28 16.29 -3.13 -24.45
CA GLU A 28 16.28 -4.07 -25.58
C GLU A 28 17.57 -3.99 -26.38
N THR A 29 18.19 -2.80 -26.44
CA THR A 29 19.42 -2.55 -27.20
C THR A 29 20.42 -1.72 -26.40
N VAL A 30 21.67 -1.76 -26.83
CA VAL A 30 22.74 -0.95 -26.22
C VAL A 30 22.48 0.54 -26.42
N GLU A 31 21.94 0.94 -27.56
CA GLU A 31 21.61 2.34 -27.88
C GLU A 31 20.56 2.88 -26.96
N GLN A 32 19.50 2.11 -26.65
CA GLN A 32 18.47 2.47 -25.67
C GLN A 32 19.06 2.60 -24.27
N ALA A 33 19.95 1.69 -23.87
CA ALA A 33 20.64 1.76 -22.59
C ALA A 33 21.51 3.01 -22.46
N LEU A 34 22.24 3.35 -23.51
CA LEU A 34 23.09 4.57 -23.57
C LEU A 34 22.24 5.84 -23.54
N ALA A 35 21.08 5.85 -24.17
CA ALA A 35 20.14 6.97 -24.12
C ALA A 35 19.55 7.20 -22.74
N GLY A 36 19.52 6.18 -21.87
CA GLY A 36 19.09 6.28 -20.48
C GLY A 36 17.61 6.58 -20.28
N ASN A 37 16.80 6.54 -21.33
CA ASN A 37 15.36 6.77 -21.22
C ASN A 37 14.64 5.49 -20.77
N ARG A 38 14.47 5.36 -19.49
CA ARG A 38 13.84 4.17 -18.88
C ARG A 38 12.42 3.91 -19.39
N ASN A 39 11.64 4.96 -19.63
CA ASN A 39 10.25 4.82 -20.05
C ASN A 39 10.11 4.39 -21.53
N ALA A 40 11.19 4.42 -22.32
CA ALA A 40 11.20 3.89 -23.68
C ALA A 40 11.41 2.36 -23.74
N SER A 41 11.78 1.74 -22.62
CA SER A 41 11.98 0.29 -22.55
C SER A 41 10.65 -0.45 -22.43
N ARG A 42 10.44 -1.50 -23.22
CA ARG A 42 9.27 -2.39 -23.09
C ARG A 42 9.24 -3.19 -21.78
N PHE A 43 10.38 -3.26 -21.08
CA PHE A 43 10.48 -3.92 -19.77
C PHE A 43 10.05 -3.01 -18.62
N VAL A 44 9.62 -1.78 -18.90
CA VAL A 44 9.13 -0.82 -17.94
C VAL A 44 7.65 -0.57 -18.19
N MET A 45 6.85 -0.73 -17.15
CA MET A 45 5.45 -0.33 -17.13
C MET A 45 5.30 0.81 -16.12
N ASP A 46 4.83 1.96 -16.58
CA ASP A 46 4.47 3.07 -15.70
C ASP A 46 3.09 2.76 -15.07
N LEU A 47 3.05 2.75 -13.76
CA LEU A 47 1.82 2.53 -12.99
C LEU A 47 1.21 3.83 -12.48
N ASN A 48 1.74 4.99 -12.88
CA ASN A 48 1.11 6.28 -12.60
C ASN A 48 -0.20 6.41 -13.39
N GLY A 49 -1.12 7.18 -12.85
CA GLY A 49 -2.40 7.45 -13.50
C GLY A 49 -3.60 7.25 -12.57
N ASP A 50 -4.77 7.12 -13.15
CA ASP A 50 -6.01 6.98 -12.40
C ASP A 50 -6.26 5.52 -12.02
N TRP A 51 -6.40 5.27 -10.71
CA TRP A 51 -6.63 3.94 -10.17
C TRP A 51 -7.97 3.85 -9.47
N LYS A 52 -8.61 2.70 -9.57
CA LYS A 52 -9.80 2.38 -8.79
C LYS A 52 -9.44 2.28 -7.32
N PHE A 53 -10.23 2.92 -6.48
CA PHE A 53 -9.98 3.04 -5.04
C PHE A 53 -11.25 2.83 -4.24
N LYS A 54 -11.15 2.09 -3.14
CA LYS A 54 -12.19 1.95 -2.13
C LYS A 54 -11.57 1.90 -0.76
N MET A 55 -12.00 2.80 0.10
CA MET A 55 -11.61 2.79 1.51
C MET A 55 -12.58 1.93 2.31
N TYR A 56 -12.03 1.07 3.16
CA TYR A 56 -12.80 0.22 4.07
C TYR A 56 -12.56 0.63 5.52
N PRO A 57 -13.57 0.50 6.40
CA PRO A 57 -13.44 0.90 7.80
C PRO A 57 -12.51 -0.01 8.61
N SER A 58 -12.33 -1.26 8.17
CA SER A 58 -11.43 -2.21 8.79
C SER A 58 -11.00 -3.30 7.80
N PRO A 59 -9.92 -4.03 8.08
CA PRO A 59 -9.50 -5.16 7.26
C PRO A 59 -10.55 -6.28 7.14
N GLU A 60 -11.43 -6.41 8.12
CA GLU A 60 -12.50 -7.41 8.12
C GLU A 60 -13.61 -7.09 7.11
N ALA A 61 -13.77 -5.81 6.80
CA ALA A 61 -14.77 -5.35 5.84
C ALA A 61 -14.32 -5.47 4.38
N VAL A 62 -13.04 -5.82 4.15
CA VAL A 62 -12.49 -5.91 2.80
C VAL A 62 -13.11 -7.09 2.05
N GLU A 63 -13.68 -6.78 0.89
CA GLU A 63 -14.26 -7.76 -0.04
C GLU A 63 -13.13 -8.53 -0.77
N ALA A 64 -13.48 -9.64 -1.41
CA ALA A 64 -12.54 -10.45 -2.20
C ALA A 64 -12.23 -9.77 -3.56
N PHE A 65 -11.74 -8.53 -3.54
CA PHE A 65 -11.50 -7.68 -4.72
C PHE A 65 -10.45 -8.25 -5.69
N TYR A 66 -9.69 -9.22 -5.26
CA TYR A 66 -8.66 -9.92 -6.04
C TYR A 66 -9.23 -11.04 -6.94
N GLU A 67 -10.51 -11.33 -6.83
CA GLU A 67 -11.17 -12.30 -7.71
C GLU A 67 -11.27 -11.75 -9.13
N GLU A 68 -11.01 -12.60 -10.15
CA GLU A 68 -10.95 -12.18 -11.56
C GLU A 68 -12.25 -11.52 -12.06
N ASN A 69 -13.40 -11.97 -11.53
CA ASN A 69 -14.71 -11.45 -11.93
C ASN A 69 -15.27 -10.38 -10.98
N PHE A 70 -14.44 -9.82 -10.11
CA PHE A 70 -14.89 -8.79 -9.19
C PHE A 70 -15.21 -7.49 -9.93
N ASP A 71 -16.41 -6.94 -9.70
CA ASP A 71 -16.83 -5.67 -10.32
C ASP A 71 -16.35 -4.46 -9.51
N HIS A 72 -15.43 -3.70 -10.08
CA HIS A 72 -14.91 -2.46 -9.51
C HIS A 72 -15.63 -1.20 -10.02
N ALA A 73 -16.71 -1.33 -10.81
CA ALA A 73 -17.35 -0.18 -11.49
C ALA A 73 -17.80 0.91 -10.51
N ALA A 74 -18.30 0.49 -9.33
CA ALA A 74 -18.77 1.41 -8.30
C ALA A 74 -17.65 2.01 -7.41
N TRP A 75 -16.38 1.63 -7.62
CA TRP A 75 -15.29 2.19 -6.86
C TRP A 75 -14.93 3.58 -7.34
N ASP A 76 -14.49 4.43 -6.41
CA ASP A 76 -13.95 5.74 -6.72
C ASP A 76 -12.69 5.65 -7.59
N THR A 77 -12.20 6.79 -8.03
CA THR A 77 -10.95 6.89 -8.77
C THR A 77 -10.08 7.93 -8.11
N ILE A 78 -8.81 7.60 -7.88
CA ILE A 78 -7.82 8.52 -7.35
C ILE A 78 -6.60 8.58 -8.28
N PRO A 79 -5.94 9.74 -8.38
CA PRO A 79 -4.65 9.84 -9.08
C PRO A 79 -3.54 9.14 -8.28
N VAL A 80 -2.64 8.45 -8.97
CA VAL A 80 -1.46 7.79 -8.40
C VAL A 80 -0.21 8.32 -9.13
N PRO A 81 0.81 8.78 -8.43
CA PRO A 81 0.96 8.85 -6.97
C PRO A 81 0.17 10.00 -6.34
N SER A 82 -0.49 9.73 -5.22
CA SER A 82 -1.07 10.76 -4.36
C SER A 82 -1.30 10.21 -2.95
N ASN A 83 -1.59 11.09 -1.99
CA ASN A 83 -2.05 10.70 -0.67
C ASN A 83 -3.57 10.68 -0.67
N TRP A 84 -4.17 9.58 -0.24
CA TRP A 84 -5.63 9.45 -0.20
C TRP A 84 -6.30 10.47 0.73
N GLU A 85 -5.63 10.91 1.82
CA GLU A 85 -6.13 11.94 2.71
C GLU A 85 -6.34 13.29 1.98
N LEU A 86 -5.46 13.61 1.02
CA LEU A 86 -5.60 14.81 0.19
C LEU A 86 -6.71 14.67 -0.86
N GLN A 87 -7.16 13.44 -1.12
CA GLN A 87 -8.30 13.14 -1.99
C GLN A 87 -9.63 13.07 -1.22
N GLY A 88 -9.61 13.37 0.09
CA GLY A 88 -10.80 13.41 0.94
C GLY A 88 -11.12 12.11 1.66
N TYR A 89 -10.22 11.13 1.68
CA TYR A 89 -10.40 9.86 2.37
C TYR A 89 -9.62 9.83 3.68
N GLY A 90 -10.33 9.56 4.78
CA GLY A 90 -9.72 9.54 6.10
C GLY A 90 -9.34 10.93 6.62
N LYS A 91 -8.45 10.95 7.60
CA LYS A 91 -7.91 12.18 8.21
C LYS A 91 -6.38 12.07 8.28
N PRO A 92 -5.63 13.13 7.97
CA PRO A 92 -4.19 13.13 8.21
C PRO A 92 -3.91 12.99 9.70
N VAL A 93 -3.11 12.02 10.09
CA VAL A 93 -2.72 11.82 11.49
C VAL A 93 -1.26 12.20 11.64
N TYR A 94 -1.00 13.21 12.47
CA TYR A 94 0.34 13.65 12.81
C TYR A 94 0.67 13.23 14.25
N THR A 95 1.68 12.38 14.41
CA THR A 95 1.95 11.67 15.68
C THR A 95 3.30 11.97 16.29
N ASN A 96 3.89 13.14 16.05
CA ASN A 96 5.23 13.46 16.57
C ASN A 96 5.27 13.72 18.09
N MET A 97 4.14 14.04 18.72
CA MET A 97 4.04 14.36 20.15
C MET A 97 3.07 13.48 20.93
N LEU A 98 2.03 12.98 20.29
CA LEU A 98 1.03 12.12 20.91
C LEU A 98 0.80 10.90 20.03
N TYR A 99 0.91 9.72 20.63
CA TYR A 99 0.49 8.51 19.93
C TYR A 99 -1.04 8.48 19.84
N PRO A 100 -1.63 8.11 18.68
CA PRO A 100 -3.09 8.02 18.51
C PRO A 100 -3.71 6.84 19.28
N PHE A 101 -2.91 6.10 20.02
CA PHE A 101 -3.33 4.96 20.85
C PHE A 101 -2.77 5.11 22.26
N LYS A 102 -3.56 4.75 23.24
CA LYS A 102 -3.12 4.68 24.64
C LYS A 102 -2.23 3.45 24.83
N ARG A 103 -1.04 3.66 25.39
CA ARG A 103 -0.16 2.59 25.84
C ARG A 103 -0.42 2.34 27.33
N GLU A 104 -0.89 1.17 27.68
CA GLU A 104 -0.95 0.77 29.08
C GLU A 104 0.46 0.53 29.64
N ALA A 105 0.71 1.00 30.87
CA ALA A 105 2.06 1.02 31.46
C ALA A 105 2.61 -0.38 31.82
N ASN A 106 1.80 -1.42 31.71
CA ASN A 106 2.12 -2.80 32.10
C ASN A 106 2.39 -3.74 30.92
N GLY A 107 2.42 -3.25 29.68
CA GLY A 107 2.86 -4.05 28.51
C GLY A 107 1.81 -5.02 27.96
N GLU A 108 0.59 -5.01 28.47
CA GLU A 108 -0.50 -5.82 27.92
C GLU A 108 -1.33 -5.01 26.93
N ALA A 109 -1.68 -5.66 25.84
CA ALA A 109 -2.57 -5.31 24.73
C ALA A 109 -2.83 -3.81 24.44
N PHE A 110 -2.56 -3.41 23.20
CA PHE A 110 -2.98 -2.12 22.64
C PHE A 110 -4.49 -2.11 22.38
N GLU A 111 -5.22 -1.24 23.02
CA GLU A 111 -6.54 -0.87 22.59
C GLU A 111 -6.43 0.42 21.76
N ILE A 112 -6.75 0.32 20.48
CA ILE A 112 -6.73 1.48 19.57
C ILE A 112 -8.06 2.20 19.75
N GLU A 113 -8.12 3.20 20.63
CA GLU A 113 -9.18 4.19 20.62
C GLU A 113 -8.81 5.28 19.59
N ILE A 114 -9.43 5.23 18.43
CA ILE A 114 -9.40 6.35 17.50
C ILE A 114 -10.40 7.37 18.06
N THR A 115 -9.91 8.36 18.79
CA THR A 115 -10.72 9.50 19.19
C THR A 115 -11.05 10.33 17.95
N GLU A 116 -12.36 10.53 17.71
CA GLU A 116 -12.91 11.39 16.64
C GLU A 116 -12.43 12.84 16.73
#